data_c40b60ad20e16fcf2c9cfa422816d9fb
#
_entry.id   c40b60ad20e16fcf2c9cfa422816d9fb
#
_cell.length_a   1.000
_cell.length_b   1.000
_cell.length_c   1.000
_cell.angle_alpha   90.00
_cell.angle_beta   90.00
_cell.angle_gamma   90.00
#
_symmetry.space_group_name_H-M   'P 1'
#
loop_
_entity.id
_entity.type
_entity.pdbx_description
1 polymer ?
#
loop_
_entity_poly.entity_id
_entity_poly.type
_entity_poly.pdbx_seq_one_letter_code
_entity_poly.pdbx_strand_id
1 'polypeptide(L)'
;MDARRPSTSRSNSSDATRCESADAAAAGKMSATAATTTSGRKYRSSETHEEHVNKKINAAKRRTRSELSVSGGGWTKHGYAYGDDATTTIGTLRHLDKIERISVKTTTKEEFIERFERTRTPCVITDAMEDWPCYGKPGEGRRWSLDGLHERFRDVKFKIGTDDDGYAVRLKMKHIKHYMTDATHMRDDSPMYAFDGGVFDKRDTKNLLDDFTIPDWFEEDLFKHVGEKRRPPYRWIVFGPPRSGSSVHIDPLATSAWNALISGRKRWALYPPRSVDKETIKPRGIGLDGEAVTWFNKMYPRTTTGEWKARGLPPPIDVIQHPGEIMFVPDGWWHAVLNLDHTMAVTQNFSTSARFDAVWRITRRARPKMSGKWLEKLRLVRPDLAAVADAQPRRSETSAGEKTSSTSSSSTGSSDTEEEENETTKKEREMFQRAGASGNVSPDKTKRSRAGDDKIAELAKEKIQAANDAMEI
;
A
#
# COMPACT_ATOMS: atom_id res chain seq x y z
N MET A 1 30.15 -35.82 48.94
CA MET A 1 29.13 -36.23 49.92
C MET A 1 27.82 -36.16 49.19
N ASP A 2 27.48 -37.27 48.73
CA ASP A 2 26.27 -38.14 48.77
C ASP A 2 25.04 -37.49 48.13
N ALA A 3 24.67 -37.93 46.99
CA ALA A 3 24.10 -39.22 46.55
C ALA A 3 22.71 -39.48 47.16
N ARG A 4 21.66 -39.53 46.31
CA ARG A 4 20.82 -40.73 46.11
C ARG A 4 19.59 -40.44 45.21
N ARG A 5 19.56 -41.13 44.08
CA ARG A 5 18.37 -41.84 43.52
C ARG A 5 18.20 -43.16 44.29
N PRO A 6 17.14 -43.93 44.16
CA PRO A 6 16.23 -44.30 43.05
C PRO A 6 14.76 -44.51 43.53
N SER A 7 13.76 -45.03 42.88
CA SER A 7 13.53 -46.18 41.97
C SER A 7 12.04 -46.29 41.59
N THR A 8 11.72 -46.54 40.36
CA THR A 8 10.97 -47.65 39.76
C THR A 8 9.77 -48.27 40.47
N SER A 9 8.62 -48.37 39.78
CA SER A 9 7.92 -49.63 39.60
C SER A 9 6.90 -49.61 38.46
N ARG A 10 6.98 -50.68 37.69
CA ARG A 10 6.08 -51.15 36.60
C ARG A 10 4.88 -51.90 37.20
N SER A 11 3.76 -52.00 36.43
CA SER A 11 2.98 -53.22 36.09
C SER A 11 1.82 -52.82 35.18
N ASN A 12 1.69 -53.24 33.91
CA ASN A 12 1.17 -54.51 33.37
C ASN A 12 -0.24 -54.82 33.89
N SER A 13 -1.26 -54.96 33.04
CA SER A 13 -1.62 -55.99 32.07
C SER A 13 -3.02 -55.73 31.51
N SER A 14 -3.22 -55.82 30.17
CA SER A 14 -3.93 -56.88 29.44
C SER A 14 -5.38 -57.13 29.88
N ASP A 15 -6.38 -56.94 28.98
CA ASP A 15 -6.89 -58.10 28.21
C ASP A 15 -7.91 -57.66 27.12
N ALA A 16 -7.86 -58.39 26.04
CA ALA A 16 -8.72 -58.33 24.89
C ALA A 16 -9.97 -59.21 25.10
N THR A 17 -11.08 -58.86 24.50
CA THR A 17 -12.02 -59.85 23.99
C THR A 17 -12.80 -59.36 22.77
N ARG A 18 -12.65 -60.15 21.76
CA ARG A 18 -13.29 -60.24 20.46
C ARG A 18 -14.63 -60.98 20.62
N CYS A 19 -15.67 -60.55 19.87
CA CYS A 19 -16.72 -61.48 19.45
C CYS A 19 -17.31 -61.04 18.11
N GLU A 20 -17.28 -62.02 17.24
CA GLU A 20 -17.79 -62.06 15.87
C GLU A 20 -19.28 -62.46 15.80
N SER A 21 -19.77 -62.23 14.58
CA SER A 21 -20.74 -63.05 13.78
C SER A 21 -22.19 -62.55 13.82
N ALA A 22 -22.81 -62.36 12.74
CA ALA A 22 -23.07 -62.97 11.47
C ALA A 22 -24.58 -62.98 11.19
N ASP A 23 -24.90 -62.78 9.89
CA ASP A 23 -26.04 -63.30 9.12
C ASP A 23 -27.43 -62.63 9.31
N ALA A 24 -28.27 -62.44 8.31
CA ALA A 24 -28.42 -62.97 6.97
C ALA A 24 -29.42 -62.15 6.15
N ALA A 25 -29.35 -62.42 4.88
CA ALA A 25 -30.15 -61.84 3.78
C ALA A 25 -31.65 -62.15 3.85
N ALA A 26 -32.46 -61.23 3.26
CA ALA A 26 -33.73 -61.61 2.61
C ALA A 26 -34.02 -60.70 1.42
N ALA A 27 -34.08 -61.31 0.26
CA ALA A 27 -34.45 -60.66 -1.00
C ALA A 27 -36.00 -60.61 -1.12
N GLY A 28 -36.50 -59.52 -1.65
CA GLY A 28 -37.91 -59.36 -2.04
C GLY A 28 -38.01 -58.48 -3.27
N LYS A 29 -38.23 -59.13 -4.46
CA LYS A 29 -38.62 -58.49 -5.70
C LYS A 29 -40.10 -58.09 -5.63
N MET A 30 -40.42 -56.91 -6.16
CA MET A 30 -41.58 -56.60 -7.03
C MET A 30 -41.64 -55.11 -7.22
N SER A 31 -41.65 -54.58 -8.35
CA SER A 31 -42.56 -54.37 -9.47
C SER A 31 -42.39 -52.92 -9.96
N ALA A 32 -42.13 -52.82 -11.24
CA ALA A 32 -42.04 -51.55 -11.96
C ALA A 32 -43.40 -50.89 -12.14
N THR A 33 -43.54 -49.65 -11.86
CA THR A 33 -44.59 -48.80 -12.41
C THR A 33 -44.05 -47.40 -12.75
N ALA A 34 -44.20 -47.09 -14.02
CA ALA A 34 -44.34 -45.83 -14.70
C ALA A 34 -43.60 -44.56 -14.23
N ALA A 35 -42.75 -44.13 -15.12
CA ALA A 35 -42.11 -42.82 -15.17
C ALA A 35 -43.13 -41.68 -15.15
N THR A 36 -42.92 -40.74 -14.23
CA THR A 36 -43.41 -39.37 -14.40
C THR A 36 -42.22 -38.46 -14.46
N THR A 37 -42.00 -37.85 -15.59
CA THR A 37 -41.01 -36.84 -15.87
C THR A 37 -41.24 -35.61 -14.99
N THR A 38 -40.46 -35.46 -13.90
CA THR A 38 -40.36 -34.19 -13.18
C THR A 38 -39.10 -33.49 -13.62
N SER A 39 -39.28 -32.28 -14.12
CA SER A 39 -38.28 -31.33 -14.58
C SER A 39 -37.05 -31.27 -13.66
N GLY A 40 -35.87 -31.42 -14.28
CA GLY A 40 -34.60 -31.33 -13.60
C GLY A 40 -34.37 -29.97 -12.94
N ARG A 41 -34.69 -29.87 -11.66
CA ARG A 41 -34.08 -28.88 -10.79
C ARG A 41 -32.60 -29.25 -10.69
N LYS A 42 -31.73 -28.49 -11.41
CA LYS A 42 -30.30 -28.56 -11.19
C LYS A 42 -30.05 -28.36 -9.68
N TYR A 43 -29.62 -29.40 -9.01
CA TYR A 43 -29.07 -29.31 -7.66
C TYR A 43 -27.92 -28.28 -7.71
N ARG A 44 -28.15 -27.07 -7.23
CA ARG A 44 -27.08 -26.19 -6.86
C ARG A 44 -26.36 -26.90 -5.72
N SER A 45 -25.16 -27.42 -5.97
CA SER A 45 -24.26 -27.83 -4.91
C SER A 45 -24.19 -26.67 -3.91
N SER A 46 -24.48 -26.95 -2.65
CA SER A 46 -24.36 -25.95 -1.59
C SER A 46 -22.90 -25.57 -1.46
N GLU A 47 -22.50 -24.44 -2.06
CA GLU A 47 -21.17 -23.85 -1.91
C GLU A 47 -20.90 -23.68 -0.40
N THR A 48 -19.84 -24.26 0.09
CA THR A 48 -19.44 -24.10 1.49
C THR A 48 -19.05 -22.63 1.77
N HIS A 49 -19.10 -22.23 3.03
CA HIS A 49 -18.67 -20.87 3.41
C HIS A 49 -17.22 -20.60 2.97
N GLU A 50 -16.34 -21.56 3.13
CA GLU A 50 -14.93 -21.48 2.76
C GLU A 50 -14.74 -21.35 1.25
N GLU A 51 -15.44 -22.16 0.45
CA GLU A 51 -15.42 -22.05 -1.01
C GLU A 51 -15.87 -20.66 -1.47
N HIS A 52 -16.92 -20.11 -0.83
CA HIS A 52 -17.39 -18.76 -1.13
C HIS A 52 -16.33 -17.69 -0.83
N VAL A 53 -15.67 -17.78 0.33
CA VAL A 53 -14.59 -16.84 0.71
C VAL A 53 -13.43 -16.94 -0.27
N ASN A 54 -12.95 -18.16 -0.55
CA ASN A 54 -11.85 -18.41 -1.49
C ASN A 54 -12.18 -17.92 -2.91
N LYS A 55 -13.44 -18.06 -3.37
CA LYS A 55 -13.89 -17.50 -4.64
C LYS A 55 -13.78 -15.95 -4.69
N LYS A 56 -14.08 -15.25 -3.57
CA LYS A 56 -13.92 -13.79 -3.49
C LYS A 56 -12.46 -13.38 -3.50
N ILE A 57 -11.61 -14.09 -2.76
CA ILE A 57 -10.15 -13.85 -2.72
C ILE A 57 -9.54 -14.09 -4.10
N ASN A 58 -9.85 -15.24 -4.72
CA ASN A 58 -9.34 -15.59 -6.05
C ASN A 58 -9.81 -14.61 -7.14
N ALA A 59 -11.02 -14.06 -7.02
CA ALA A 59 -11.50 -13.00 -7.91
C ALA A 59 -10.71 -11.70 -7.72
N ALA A 60 -10.32 -11.37 -6.49
CA ALA A 60 -9.47 -10.22 -6.21
C ALA A 60 -8.04 -10.42 -6.73
N LYS A 61 -7.45 -11.60 -6.52
CA LYS A 61 -6.14 -11.98 -7.09
C LYS A 61 -6.09 -11.79 -8.61
N ARG A 62 -7.09 -12.31 -9.34
CA ARG A 62 -7.17 -12.15 -10.80
C ARG A 62 -7.31 -10.70 -11.27
N ARG A 63 -7.84 -9.83 -10.43
CA ARG A 63 -7.98 -8.40 -10.74
C ARG A 63 -6.74 -7.59 -10.39
N THR A 64 -6.06 -7.93 -9.30
CA THR A 64 -4.85 -7.20 -8.88
C THR A 64 -3.62 -7.58 -9.69
N ARG A 65 -3.57 -8.80 -10.17
CA ARG A 65 -2.44 -9.35 -10.95
C ARG A 65 -3.00 -10.29 -12.02
N SER A 66 -3.54 -9.72 -13.10
CA SER A 66 -4.20 -10.45 -14.19
C SER A 66 -3.24 -11.38 -14.93
N GLU A 67 -1.95 -11.03 -14.95
CA GLU A 67 -0.87 -11.81 -15.55
C GLU A 67 -0.51 -13.08 -14.76
N LEU A 68 -0.97 -13.21 -13.50
CA LEU A 68 -0.70 -14.37 -12.68
C LEU A 68 -1.87 -15.34 -12.64
N SER A 69 -1.64 -16.57 -13.13
CA SER A 69 -2.64 -17.63 -13.00
C SER A 69 -2.85 -18.03 -11.55
N VAL A 70 -4.07 -17.95 -11.06
CA VAL A 70 -4.43 -18.37 -9.70
C VAL A 70 -4.42 -19.90 -9.59
N SER A 71 -4.98 -20.62 -10.57
CA SER A 71 -5.04 -22.09 -10.60
C SER A 71 -3.74 -22.74 -11.10
N GLY A 72 -2.96 -22.02 -11.90
CA GLY A 72 -1.71 -22.49 -12.49
C GLY A 72 -0.45 -22.19 -11.65
N GLY A 73 -0.60 -21.86 -10.35
CA GLY A 73 0.54 -21.63 -9.46
C GLY A 73 1.33 -20.33 -9.71
N GLY A 74 0.78 -19.39 -10.49
CA GLY A 74 1.46 -18.13 -10.80
C GLY A 74 1.78 -17.27 -9.57
N TRP A 75 0.96 -17.38 -8.53
CA TRP A 75 1.12 -16.65 -7.27
C TRP A 75 2.19 -17.22 -6.34
N THR A 76 2.67 -18.43 -6.61
CA THR A 76 3.67 -19.16 -5.79
C THR A 76 4.89 -19.60 -6.63
N LYS A 77 5.04 -19.05 -7.83
CA LYS A 77 6.03 -19.51 -8.83
C LYS A 77 7.49 -19.31 -8.43
N HIS A 78 7.77 -18.37 -7.54
CA HIS A 78 9.12 -18.08 -7.06
C HIS A 78 9.47 -18.81 -5.76
N GLY A 79 8.47 -19.32 -5.03
CA GLY A 79 8.68 -20.01 -3.78
C GLY A 79 9.18 -19.13 -2.62
N TYR A 80 9.00 -17.81 -2.69
CA TYR A 80 9.49 -16.87 -1.66
C TYR A 80 8.93 -17.13 -0.25
N ALA A 81 7.86 -17.91 -0.14
CA ALA A 81 7.32 -18.33 1.15
C ALA A 81 8.15 -19.37 1.87
N TYR A 82 9.06 -20.06 1.17
CA TYR A 82 9.81 -21.22 1.66
C TYR A 82 11.33 -21.05 1.59
N GLY A 83 11.81 -20.01 0.95
CA GLY A 83 13.24 -19.79 0.75
C GLY A 83 13.86 -18.90 1.83
N ASP A 84 15.19 -18.90 1.88
CA ASP A 84 15.99 -17.88 2.55
C ASP A 84 15.91 -16.58 1.77
N ASP A 85 14.75 -15.96 1.78
CA ASP A 85 14.50 -14.70 1.10
C ASP A 85 14.83 -13.49 1.99
N ALA A 86 14.58 -12.30 1.46
CA ALA A 86 14.80 -11.05 2.16
C ALA A 86 14.02 -10.93 3.49
N THR A 87 13.08 -11.84 3.79
CA THR A 87 12.32 -11.86 5.05
C THR A 87 12.96 -12.73 6.12
N THR A 88 13.71 -13.80 5.74
CA THR A 88 14.31 -14.76 6.66
C THR A 88 15.66 -14.30 7.19
N THR A 89 16.36 -13.46 6.44
CA THR A 89 17.72 -12.96 6.78
C THR A 89 17.72 -11.87 7.87
N ILE A 90 16.63 -11.72 8.63
CA ILE A 90 16.45 -10.63 9.65
C ILE A 90 17.55 -10.67 10.72
N GLY A 91 18.01 -11.85 11.11
CA GLY A 91 19.07 -12.02 12.11
C GLY A 91 20.40 -11.39 11.68
N THR A 92 20.69 -11.40 10.38
CA THR A 92 21.90 -10.84 9.79
C THR A 92 21.80 -9.32 9.53
N LEU A 93 20.59 -8.77 9.48
CA LEU A 93 20.36 -7.37 9.13
C LEU A 93 20.44 -6.39 10.31
N ARG A 94 20.33 -6.87 11.55
CA ARG A 94 20.40 -6.01 12.75
C ARG A 94 21.68 -5.19 12.82
N HIS A 95 22.80 -5.72 12.33
CA HIS A 95 24.08 -5.02 12.31
C HIS A 95 24.16 -3.91 11.24
N LEU A 96 23.26 -3.93 10.24
CA LEU A 96 23.16 -2.93 9.18
C LEU A 96 22.25 -1.75 9.56
N ASP A 97 21.35 -1.94 10.50
CA ASP A 97 20.44 -0.89 11.00
C ASP A 97 21.22 0.10 11.87
N LYS A 98 21.66 1.16 11.23
CA LYS A 98 22.40 2.27 11.86
C LYS A 98 21.64 3.60 11.82
N ILE A 99 20.33 3.55 11.50
CA ILE A 99 19.53 4.76 11.47
C ILE A 99 19.44 5.38 12.87
N GLU A 100 19.50 6.69 12.92
CA GLU A 100 19.34 7.39 14.18
C GLU A 100 17.90 7.25 14.70
N ARG A 101 17.78 6.91 15.99
CA ARG A 101 16.50 6.86 16.73
C ARG A 101 16.46 8.01 17.72
N ILE A 102 15.40 8.82 17.62
CA ILE A 102 15.18 9.98 18.47
C ILE A 102 13.85 9.84 19.20
N SER A 103 13.80 10.32 20.43
CA SER A 103 12.60 10.27 21.25
C SER A 103 11.92 11.64 21.31
N VAL A 104 10.60 11.67 21.18
CA VAL A 104 9.80 12.90 21.37
C VAL A 104 9.90 13.44 22.80
N LYS A 105 10.37 12.62 23.75
CA LYS A 105 10.56 13.03 25.15
C LYS A 105 11.85 13.83 25.39
N THR A 106 12.83 13.66 24.51
CA THR A 106 14.17 14.25 24.67
C THR A 106 14.60 15.17 23.55
N THR A 107 13.94 15.12 22.40
CA THR A 107 14.23 15.94 21.21
C THR A 107 13.10 16.95 21.00
N THR A 108 13.44 18.22 20.80
CA THR A 108 12.41 19.23 20.51
C THR A 108 12.00 19.22 19.03
N LYS A 109 10.85 19.84 18.71
CA LYS A 109 10.37 20.01 17.33
C LYS A 109 11.37 20.81 16.49
N GLU A 110 11.94 21.86 17.05
CA GLU A 110 12.94 22.73 16.40
C GLU A 110 14.20 21.94 16.08
N GLU A 111 14.67 21.12 17.02
CA GLU A 111 15.82 20.24 16.81
C GLU A 111 15.54 19.22 15.71
N PHE A 112 14.34 18.62 15.68
CA PHE A 112 13.93 17.72 14.60
C PHE A 112 13.95 18.43 13.23
N ILE A 113 13.37 19.62 13.14
CA ILE A 113 13.35 20.40 11.90
C ILE A 113 14.77 20.69 11.41
N GLU A 114 15.66 21.16 12.27
CA GLU A 114 17.02 21.52 11.87
C GLU A 114 17.89 20.31 11.51
N ARG A 115 17.81 19.22 12.28
CA ARG A 115 18.70 18.06 12.10
C ARG A 115 18.19 17.10 11.02
N PHE A 116 16.89 16.94 10.85
CA PHE A 116 16.34 15.88 10.01
C PHE A 116 15.55 16.42 8.83
N GLU A 117 14.65 17.36 9.04
CA GLU A 117 13.80 17.84 7.97
C GLU A 117 14.56 18.72 6.96
N ARG A 118 15.26 19.76 7.43
CA ARG A 118 16.05 20.68 6.58
C ARG A 118 17.19 19.97 5.88
N THR A 119 17.86 19.08 6.57
CA THR A 119 18.99 18.28 6.04
C THR A 119 18.54 17.12 5.17
N ARG A 120 17.22 16.81 5.18
CA ARG A 120 16.65 15.60 4.56
C ARG A 120 17.34 14.33 5.06
N THR A 121 17.51 14.20 6.34
CA THR A 121 18.07 13.00 6.97
C THR A 121 16.94 12.14 7.51
N PRO A 122 16.78 10.89 7.06
CA PRO A 122 15.76 9.99 7.59
C PRO A 122 16.12 9.59 9.04
N CYS A 123 15.10 9.40 9.87
CA CYS A 123 15.26 8.93 11.23
C CYS A 123 14.06 8.08 11.67
N VAL A 124 14.23 7.38 12.77
CA VAL A 124 13.15 6.69 13.47
C VAL A 124 12.81 7.47 14.75
N ILE A 125 11.51 7.71 14.96
CA ILE A 125 11.00 8.45 16.10
C ILE A 125 10.34 7.47 17.07
N THR A 126 10.71 7.55 18.32
CA THR A 126 10.17 6.71 19.41
C THR A 126 9.30 7.52 20.36
N ASP A 127 8.54 6.82 21.17
CA ASP A 127 7.71 7.36 22.27
C ASP A 127 6.52 8.23 21.82
N ALA A 128 6.34 8.47 20.52
CA ALA A 128 5.29 9.32 19.96
C ALA A 128 3.89 8.67 19.91
N MET A 129 3.79 7.37 20.16
CA MET A 129 2.55 6.60 20.00
C MET A 129 2.00 6.03 21.30
N GLU A 130 2.60 6.36 22.45
CA GLU A 130 2.23 5.74 23.74
C GLU A 130 0.76 5.94 24.11
N ASP A 131 0.20 7.10 23.79
CA ASP A 131 -1.18 7.46 24.08
C ASP A 131 -2.16 7.18 22.92
N TRP A 132 -1.68 6.57 21.82
CA TRP A 132 -2.58 6.30 20.70
C TRP A 132 -3.49 5.11 20.98
N PRO A 133 -4.84 5.29 20.90
CA PRO A 133 -5.78 4.20 21.11
C PRO A 133 -5.56 3.00 20.17
N CYS A 134 -5.04 3.22 18.96
CA CYS A 134 -4.74 2.13 18.03
C CYS A 134 -3.52 1.30 18.43
N TYR A 135 -2.57 1.88 19.15
CA TYR A 135 -1.39 1.19 19.63
C TYR A 135 -1.68 0.44 20.94
N GLY A 136 -2.49 1.03 21.84
CA GLY A 136 -2.84 0.49 23.15
C GLY A 136 -1.70 0.61 24.17
N LYS A 137 -2.04 0.37 25.46
CA LYS A 137 -1.04 0.33 26.53
C LYS A 137 -0.47 -1.08 26.69
N PRO A 138 0.74 -1.24 27.28
CA PRO A 138 1.26 -2.55 27.64
C PRO A 138 0.22 -3.34 28.46
N GLY A 139 -0.13 -4.55 28.04
CA GLY A 139 -1.14 -5.39 28.67
C GLY A 139 -2.59 -5.16 28.22
N GLU A 140 -2.88 -4.06 27.53
CA GLU A 140 -4.16 -3.83 26.88
C GLU A 140 -4.10 -4.31 25.41
N GLY A 141 -5.20 -4.84 24.89
CA GLY A 141 -5.28 -5.22 23.47
C GLY A 141 -5.11 -4.00 22.56
N ARG A 142 -4.35 -4.14 21.49
CA ARG A 142 -4.22 -3.09 20.48
C ARG A 142 -5.51 -3.01 19.67
N ARG A 143 -6.10 -1.83 19.54
CA ARG A 143 -7.32 -1.63 18.73
C ARG A 143 -7.08 -1.90 17.24
N TRP A 144 -5.88 -1.60 16.71
CA TRP A 144 -5.48 -1.92 15.36
C TRP A 144 -4.68 -3.23 15.33
N SER A 145 -5.40 -4.30 15.48
CA SER A 145 -4.96 -5.66 15.19
C SER A 145 -5.83 -6.25 14.09
N LEU A 146 -5.41 -7.36 13.52
CA LEU A 146 -6.22 -8.06 12.51
C LEU A 146 -7.59 -8.46 13.06
N ASP A 147 -7.63 -8.91 14.31
CA ASP A 147 -8.87 -9.28 15.01
C ASP A 147 -9.70 -8.04 15.36
N GLY A 148 -9.09 -6.99 15.91
CA GLY A 148 -9.77 -5.76 16.26
C GLY A 148 -10.39 -5.04 15.04
N LEU A 149 -9.68 -5.00 13.90
CA LEU A 149 -10.25 -4.47 12.66
C LEU A 149 -11.36 -5.39 12.11
N HIS A 150 -11.20 -6.70 12.23
CA HIS A 150 -12.25 -7.63 11.81
C HIS A 150 -13.50 -7.49 12.65
N GLU A 151 -13.40 -7.34 13.96
CA GLU A 151 -14.52 -7.14 14.86
C GLU A 151 -15.28 -5.84 14.53
N ARG A 152 -14.56 -4.74 14.37
CA ARG A 152 -15.13 -3.41 14.10
C ARG A 152 -15.68 -3.24 12.69
N PHE A 153 -15.05 -3.87 11.69
CA PHE A 153 -15.26 -3.57 10.26
C PHE A 153 -15.48 -4.80 9.40
N ARG A 154 -16.00 -5.89 9.95
CA ARG A 154 -16.13 -7.21 9.33
C ARG A 154 -16.60 -7.19 7.87
N ASP A 155 -17.63 -6.40 7.57
CA ASP A 155 -18.24 -6.32 6.24
C ASP A 155 -17.82 -5.07 5.44
N VAL A 156 -16.97 -4.22 5.99
CA VAL A 156 -16.42 -3.06 5.30
C VAL A 156 -15.35 -3.51 4.31
N LYS A 157 -15.33 -2.85 3.14
CA LYS A 157 -14.37 -3.13 2.08
C LYS A 157 -13.16 -2.19 2.18
N PHE A 158 -11.97 -2.78 2.25
CA PHE A 158 -10.68 -2.08 2.14
C PHE A 158 -10.07 -2.28 0.76
N LYS A 159 -9.33 -1.29 0.26
CA LYS A 159 -8.55 -1.37 -0.97
C LYS A 159 -7.33 -2.26 -0.72
N ILE A 160 -7.15 -3.28 -1.56
CA ILE A 160 -6.04 -4.25 -1.45
C ILE A 160 -5.17 -4.30 -2.72
N GLY A 161 -5.39 -3.41 -3.63
CA GLY A 161 -4.68 -3.26 -4.90
C GLY A 161 -5.45 -2.43 -5.90
N THR A 162 -4.95 -2.40 -7.13
CA THR A 162 -5.60 -1.83 -8.31
C THR A 162 -5.62 -2.86 -9.42
N ASP A 163 -6.59 -2.79 -10.33
CA ASP A 163 -6.58 -3.59 -11.55
C ASP A 163 -5.82 -2.88 -12.68
N ASP A 164 -5.73 -3.53 -13.83
CA ASP A 164 -4.97 -3.04 -15.00
C ASP A 164 -5.50 -1.70 -15.55
N ASP A 165 -6.79 -1.41 -15.30
CA ASP A 165 -7.43 -0.14 -15.68
C ASP A 165 -7.25 0.95 -14.61
N GLY A 166 -6.53 0.66 -13.52
CA GLY A 166 -6.30 1.59 -12.40
C GLY A 166 -7.43 1.67 -11.38
N TYR A 167 -8.49 0.85 -11.50
CA TYR A 167 -9.59 0.83 -10.53
C TYR A 167 -9.21 0.09 -9.26
N ALA A 168 -9.69 0.59 -8.13
CA ALA A 168 -9.43 -0.03 -6.84
C ALA A 168 -10.08 -1.42 -6.72
N VAL A 169 -9.27 -2.42 -6.44
CA VAL A 169 -9.72 -3.74 -6.03
C VAL A 169 -9.94 -3.74 -4.52
N ARG A 170 -11.11 -4.18 -4.07
CA ARG A 170 -11.51 -4.11 -2.67
C ARG A 170 -12.01 -5.46 -2.18
N LEU A 171 -11.61 -5.82 -0.95
CA LEU A 171 -12.13 -6.98 -0.22
C LEU A 171 -12.76 -6.56 1.10
N LYS A 172 -13.78 -7.30 1.55
CA LYS A 172 -14.31 -7.16 2.90
C LYS A 172 -13.27 -7.59 3.94
N MET A 173 -13.23 -6.93 5.10
CA MET A 173 -12.29 -7.24 6.16
C MET A 173 -12.29 -8.72 6.56
N LYS A 174 -13.46 -9.37 6.63
CA LYS A 174 -13.56 -10.82 6.90
C LYS A 174 -12.82 -11.69 5.87
N HIS A 175 -12.82 -11.29 4.59
CA HIS A 175 -12.08 -12.02 3.55
C HIS A 175 -10.58 -11.70 3.62
N ILE A 176 -10.21 -10.46 3.99
CA ILE A 176 -8.81 -10.08 4.21
C ILE A 176 -8.24 -10.85 5.40
N LYS A 177 -8.99 -10.94 6.51
CA LYS A 177 -8.55 -11.74 7.66
C LYS A 177 -8.31 -13.20 7.26
N HIS A 178 -9.26 -13.82 6.57
CA HIS A 178 -9.09 -15.19 6.07
C HIS A 178 -7.86 -15.30 5.16
N TYR A 179 -7.70 -14.39 4.19
CA TYR A 179 -6.53 -14.34 3.30
C TYR A 179 -5.19 -14.27 4.06
N MET A 180 -5.14 -13.47 5.12
CA MET A 180 -3.93 -13.27 5.92
C MET A 180 -3.64 -14.40 6.92
N THR A 181 -4.59 -15.30 7.21
CA THR A 181 -4.43 -16.37 8.21
C THR A 181 -4.47 -17.77 7.61
N ASP A 182 -4.99 -17.91 6.39
CA ASP A 182 -5.08 -19.22 5.73
C ASP A 182 -3.71 -19.66 5.17
N ALA A 183 -3.31 -20.90 5.50
CA ALA A 183 -2.00 -21.44 5.12
C ALA A 183 -1.77 -21.51 3.60
N THR A 184 -2.83 -21.68 2.80
CA THR A 184 -2.74 -21.73 1.34
C THR A 184 -2.40 -20.36 0.77
N HIS A 185 -3.10 -19.31 1.24
CA HIS A 185 -2.87 -17.95 0.80
C HIS A 185 -1.55 -17.37 1.31
N MET A 186 -1.09 -17.82 2.47
CA MET A 186 0.22 -17.43 3.01
C MET A 186 1.41 -17.95 2.21
N ARG A 187 1.17 -18.80 1.19
CA ARG A 187 2.19 -19.27 0.22
C ARG A 187 2.41 -18.28 -0.93
N ASP A 188 1.56 -17.27 -1.09
CA ASP A 188 1.74 -16.28 -2.15
C ASP A 188 3.12 -15.62 -2.08
N ASP A 189 3.82 -15.52 -3.20
CA ASP A 189 5.14 -14.89 -3.29
C ASP A 189 5.08 -13.42 -2.91
N SER A 190 4.14 -12.70 -3.54
CA SER A 190 3.85 -11.28 -3.30
C SER A 190 2.40 -11.12 -2.85
N PRO A 191 2.11 -11.23 -1.56
CA PRO A 191 0.75 -11.16 -1.07
C PRO A 191 0.09 -9.80 -1.30
N MET A 192 -1.24 -9.83 -1.46
CA MET A 192 -2.03 -8.60 -1.52
C MET A 192 -1.83 -7.76 -0.26
N TYR A 193 -1.76 -6.44 -0.46
CA TYR A 193 -1.45 -5.46 0.57
C TYR A 193 -2.57 -4.42 0.66
N ALA A 194 -3.16 -4.25 1.83
CA ALA A 194 -4.14 -3.19 2.03
C ALA A 194 -3.42 -1.84 2.11
N PHE A 195 -3.80 -0.94 1.19
CA PHE A 195 -3.29 0.44 1.10
C PHE A 195 -4.48 1.34 0.76
N ASP A 196 -5.20 1.80 1.79
CA ASP A 196 -6.48 2.50 1.62
C ASP A 196 -6.52 3.85 2.35
N GLY A 197 -6.48 4.96 1.58
CA GLY A 197 -6.70 6.31 2.11
C GLY A 197 -8.18 6.66 2.23
N GLY A 198 -9.03 6.07 1.40
CA GLY A 198 -10.45 6.39 1.40
C GLY A 198 -11.25 5.91 2.61
N VAL A 199 -10.62 5.17 3.53
CA VAL A 199 -11.29 4.74 4.78
C VAL A 199 -11.53 5.91 5.73
N PHE A 200 -10.72 6.95 5.66
CA PHE A 200 -10.82 8.11 6.55
C PHE A 200 -11.95 9.07 6.16
N ASP A 201 -12.49 8.93 4.94
CA ASP A 201 -13.58 9.77 4.41
C ASP A 201 -14.94 9.07 4.46
N LYS A 202 -14.97 7.75 4.68
CA LYS A 202 -16.22 6.97 4.69
C LYS A 202 -16.91 7.08 6.06
N ARG A 203 -18.24 7.24 6.03
CA ARG A 203 -19.07 7.28 7.23
C ARG A 203 -18.79 6.14 8.21
N ASP A 204 -18.65 4.92 7.70
CA ASP A 204 -18.54 3.69 8.49
C ASP A 204 -17.15 3.48 9.10
N THR A 205 -16.13 4.22 8.63
CA THR A 205 -14.73 4.00 9.04
C THR A 205 -14.00 5.29 9.44
N LYS A 206 -14.61 6.47 9.32
CA LYS A 206 -13.97 7.74 9.69
C LYS A 206 -13.53 7.80 11.15
N ASN A 207 -14.16 7.02 12.03
CA ASN A 207 -13.78 6.87 13.44
C ASN A 207 -12.41 6.19 13.64
N LEU A 208 -11.75 5.71 12.58
CA LEU A 208 -10.33 5.36 12.62
C LEU A 208 -9.44 6.59 12.87
N LEU A 209 -9.93 7.80 12.59
CA LEU A 209 -9.21 9.05 12.89
C LEU A 209 -9.13 9.32 14.40
N ASP A 210 -10.05 8.77 15.20
CA ASP A 210 -10.07 8.92 16.66
C ASP A 210 -9.07 7.98 17.34
N ASP A 211 -8.45 7.08 16.59
CA ASP A 211 -7.56 6.04 17.09
C ASP A 211 -6.09 6.44 17.15
N PHE A 212 -5.71 7.60 16.57
CA PHE A 212 -4.35 8.14 16.61
C PHE A 212 -4.33 9.66 16.53
N THR A 213 -3.24 10.25 16.97
CA THR A 213 -2.99 11.69 16.90
C THR A 213 -1.81 11.97 15.98
N ILE A 214 -1.89 13.02 15.14
CA ILE A 214 -0.73 13.44 14.36
C ILE A 214 0.31 14.01 15.33
N PRO A 215 1.54 13.48 15.36
CA PRO A 215 2.58 14.04 16.23
C PRO A 215 2.81 15.53 15.91
N ASP A 216 3.02 16.34 16.94
CA ASP A 216 3.20 17.79 16.83
C ASP A 216 4.30 18.19 15.84
N TRP A 217 5.31 17.34 15.68
CA TRP A 217 6.38 17.53 14.71
C TRP A 217 5.89 17.55 13.26
N PHE A 218 4.74 16.92 12.97
CA PHE A 218 4.13 16.78 11.64
C PHE A 218 2.80 17.56 11.50
N GLU A 219 2.51 18.47 12.43
CA GLU A 219 1.28 19.26 12.44
C GLU A 219 1.21 20.24 11.25
N GLU A 220 2.37 20.81 10.86
CA GLU A 220 2.44 21.65 9.68
C GLU A 220 2.28 20.80 8.43
N ASP A 221 1.20 21.04 7.69
CA ASP A 221 1.02 20.52 6.35
C ASP A 221 0.37 21.59 5.46
N LEU A 222 1.17 22.14 4.59
CA LEU A 222 0.78 23.25 3.74
C LEU A 222 -0.28 22.89 2.71
N PHE A 223 -0.41 21.60 2.34
CA PHE A 223 -1.49 21.18 1.45
C PHE A 223 -2.88 21.27 2.08
N LYS A 224 -3.01 21.43 3.40
CA LYS A 224 -4.31 21.72 4.03
C LYS A 224 -4.95 23.00 3.46
N HIS A 225 -4.14 23.97 3.02
CA HIS A 225 -4.64 25.22 2.48
C HIS A 225 -5.22 25.12 1.06
N VAL A 226 -5.01 24.02 0.34
CA VAL A 226 -5.68 23.75 -0.95
C VAL A 226 -7.16 23.44 -0.74
N GLY A 227 -7.53 22.96 0.45
CA GLY A 227 -8.84 22.42 0.80
C GLY A 227 -8.97 20.95 0.45
N GLU A 228 -9.67 20.18 1.31
CA GLU A 228 -9.74 18.72 1.25
C GLU A 228 -10.20 18.16 -0.10
N LYS A 229 -11.08 18.86 -0.82
CA LYS A 229 -11.56 18.42 -2.14
C LYS A 229 -10.48 18.43 -3.23
N ARG A 230 -9.43 19.26 -3.09
CA ARG A 230 -8.34 19.40 -4.06
C ARG A 230 -7.03 18.85 -3.56
N ARG A 231 -6.95 18.56 -2.27
CA ARG A 231 -5.76 18.01 -1.65
C ARG A 231 -5.45 16.64 -2.26
N PRO A 232 -4.20 16.34 -2.67
CA PRO A 232 -3.82 15.00 -3.09
C PRO A 232 -4.08 14.00 -1.97
N PRO A 233 -4.34 12.72 -2.26
CA PRO A 233 -4.37 11.70 -1.23
C PRO A 233 -3.08 11.73 -0.40
N TYR A 234 -3.20 11.74 0.91
CA TYR A 234 -2.06 12.01 1.79
C TYR A 234 -1.96 11.10 3.01
N ARG A 235 -3.04 10.37 3.35
CA ARG A 235 -3.09 9.51 4.54
C ARG A 235 -3.66 8.15 4.18
N TRP A 236 -3.06 7.08 4.70
CA TRP A 236 -3.48 5.72 4.43
C TRP A 236 -3.36 4.84 5.67
N ILE A 237 -4.35 3.94 5.85
CA ILE A 237 -4.14 2.73 6.64
C ILE A 237 -3.46 1.71 5.73
N VAL A 238 -2.42 1.06 6.24
CA VAL A 238 -1.66 0.06 5.50
C VAL A 238 -1.48 -1.19 6.35
N PHE A 239 -1.88 -2.33 5.82
CA PHE A 239 -1.71 -3.59 6.53
C PHE A 239 -1.65 -4.78 5.55
N GLY A 240 -0.91 -5.81 5.95
CA GLY A 240 -0.76 -7.00 5.13
C GLY A 240 0.16 -8.05 5.77
N PRO A 241 0.24 -9.23 5.16
CA PRO A 241 1.05 -10.33 5.64
C PRO A 241 2.54 -10.13 5.32
N PRO A 242 3.43 -11.00 5.83
CA PRO A 242 4.85 -11.04 5.42
C PRO A 242 4.99 -11.07 3.89
N ARG A 243 6.08 -10.50 3.37
CA ARG A 243 6.40 -10.35 1.95
C ARG A 243 5.55 -9.34 1.18
N SER A 244 4.45 -8.83 1.73
CA SER A 244 3.77 -7.66 1.17
C SER A 244 4.53 -6.37 1.48
N GLY A 245 4.15 -5.25 0.83
CA GLY A 245 4.79 -3.96 1.07
C GLY A 245 4.74 -3.04 -0.14
N SER A 246 5.63 -2.05 -0.17
CA SER A 246 5.75 -1.09 -1.27
C SER A 246 7.09 -1.24 -1.97
N SER A 247 7.09 -1.46 -3.29
CA SER A 247 8.30 -1.52 -4.10
C SER A 247 9.04 -0.17 -4.06
N VAL A 248 10.29 -0.16 -4.52
CA VAL A 248 11.12 1.04 -4.46
C VAL A 248 10.48 2.21 -5.25
N HIS A 249 10.35 3.36 -4.59
CA HIS A 249 9.73 4.57 -5.12
C HIS A 249 10.22 5.82 -4.38
N ILE A 250 9.88 6.98 -4.92
CA ILE A 250 9.96 8.28 -4.25
C ILE A 250 8.54 8.77 -4.02
N ASP A 251 8.29 9.42 -2.90
CA ASP A 251 6.98 10.00 -2.59
C ASP A 251 6.62 11.15 -3.55
N PRO A 252 5.35 11.26 -3.99
CA PRO A 252 4.94 12.22 -4.99
C PRO A 252 5.01 13.66 -4.47
N LEU A 253 5.09 14.63 -5.39
CA LEU A 253 5.06 16.07 -5.15
C LEU A 253 6.13 16.60 -4.20
N ALA A 254 7.26 15.90 -4.07
CA ALA A 254 8.33 16.20 -3.12
C ALA A 254 7.82 16.33 -1.67
N THR A 255 6.84 15.53 -1.31
CA THR A 255 6.39 15.43 0.09
C THR A 255 7.34 14.59 0.91
N SER A 256 7.47 14.94 2.18
CA SER A 256 7.98 14.04 3.20
C SER A 256 6.86 13.14 3.70
N ALA A 257 7.22 12.02 4.33
CA ALA A 257 6.26 11.09 4.91
C ALA A 257 6.65 10.65 6.32
N TRP A 258 5.64 10.35 7.13
CA TRP A 258 5.82 9.57 8.34
C TRP A 258 5.01 8.28 8.25
N ASN A 259 5.55 7.18 8.79
CA ASN A 259 4.91 5.87 8.83
C ASN A 259 4.99 5.32 10.24
N ALA A 260 3.85 5.30 10.92
CA ALA A 260 3.72 4.82 12.29
C ALA A 260 3.34 3.34 12.32
N LEU A 261 4.21 2.50 12.82
CA LEU A 261 4.01 1.06 12.85
C LEU A 261 3.34 0.61 14.15
N ILE A 262 2.10 0.12 14.04
CA ILE A 262 1.28 -0.32 15.14
C ILE A 262 1.63 -1.76 15.56
N SER A 263 1.82 -2.65 14.57
CA SER A 263 2.12 -4.06 14.83
C SER A 263 2.98 -4.68 13.73
N GLY A 264 3.67 -5.76 14.06
CA GLY A 264 4.61 -6.44 13.17
C GLY A 264 5.93 -5.67 13.02
N ARG A 265 6.76 -6.07 12.06
CA ARG A 265 8.04 -5.40 11.73
C ARG A 265 8.08 -5.12 10.25
N LYS A 266 8.74 -4.00 9.88
CA LYS A 266 9.00 -3.65 8.49
C LYS A 266 10.49 -3.51 8.26
N ARG A 267 10.95 -3.97 7.10
CA ARG A 267 12.28 -3.66 6.57
C ARG A 267 12.18 -2.51 5.58
N TRP A 268 13.08 -1.56 5.71
CA TRP A 268 13.23 -0.44 4.79
C TRP A 268 14.61 -0.49 4.16
N ALA A 269 14.68 -0.12 2.88
CA ALA A 269 15.93 0.19 2.20
C ALA A 269 15.80 1.59 1.59
N LEU A 270 16.64 2.52 2.02
CA LEU A 270 16.57 3.93 1.62
C LEU A 270 17.85 4.35 0.89
N TYR A 271 17.71 5.21 -0.13
CA TYR A 271 18.82 5.78 -0.89
C TYR A 271 18.68 7.30 -0.93
N PRO A 272 19.81 8.04 -0.76
CA PRO A 272 19.78 9.51 -0.72
C PRO A 272 19.23 10.12 -2.01
N PRO A 273 18.61 11.30 -1.95
CA PRO A 273 18.13 12.02 -3.10
C PRO A 273 19.23 12.24 -4.15
N ARG A 274 18.91 12.01 -5.42
CA ARG A 274 19.84 12.19 -6.57
C ARG A 274 21.10 11.29 -6.55
N SER A 275 21.21 10.35 -5.64
CA SER A 275 22.34 9.42 -5.57
C SER A 275 22.21 8.25 -6.52
N VAL A 276 20.99 7.88 -6.87
CA VAL A 276 20.65 6.83 -7.85
C VAL A 276 19.52 7.31 -8.73
N ASP A 277 19.60 7.01 -10.01
CA ASP A 277 18.51 7.25 -10.96
C ASP A 277 17.55 6.07 -11.03
N LYS A 278 16.43 6.30 -11.71
CA LYS A 278 15.35 5.30 -11.85
C LYS A 278 15.81 4.04 -12.58
N GLU A 279 16.56 4.19 -13.67
CA GLU A 279 17.03 3.05 -14.47
C GLU A 279 18.05 2.21 -13.69
N THR A 280 18.82 2.84 -12.81
CA THR A 280 19.76 2.15 -11.93
C THR A 280 19.05 1.39 -10.82
N ILE A 281 18.01 1.97 -10.16
CA ILE A 281 17.34 1.34 -9.03
C ILE A 281 16.15 0.45 -9.45
N LYS A 282 15.64 0.65 -10.67
CA LYS A 282 14.58 -0.14 -11.32
C LYS A 282 14.97 -0.53 -12.74
N PRO A 283 16.08 -1.26 -12.94
CA PRO A 283 16.55 -1.59 -14.28
C PRO A 283 15.55 -2.48 -15.02
N ARG A 284 15.41 -2.24 -16.31
CA ARG A 284 14.62 -3.10 -17.19
C ARG A 284 15.31 -4.45 -17.37
N GLY A 285 14.55 -5.50 -17.64
CA GLY A 285 15.09 -6.81 -18.03
C GLY A 285 15.52 -7.73 -16.88
N ILE A 286 15.53 -7.29 -15.61
CA ILE A 286 15.82 -8.19 -14.47
C ILE A 286 14.56 -8.85 -13.88
N GLY A 287 13.40 -8.67 -14.53
CA GLY A 287 12.15 -9.30 -14.15
C GLY A 287 11.59 -8.75 -12.83
N LEU A 288 11.70 -7.43 -12.62
CA LEU A 288 10.96 -6.74 -11.57
C LEU A 288 9.49 -6.65 -12.00
N ASP A 289 8.62 -7.06 -11.12
CA ASP A 289 7.17 -7.11 -11.32
C ASP A 289 6.41 -5.99 -10.58
N GLY A 290 7.13 -5.01 -10.06
CA GLY A 290 6.57 -3.90 -9.28
C GLY A 290 6.33 -4.23 -7.80
N GLU A 291 6.59 -5.46 -7.37
CA GLU A 291 6.35 -5.92 -6.01
C GLU A 291 7.58 -5.73 -5.09
N ALA A 292 7.31 -5.42 -3.82
CA ALA A 292 8.37 -5.19 -2.84
C ALA A 292 9.31 -6.39 -2.69
N VAL A 293 8.77 -7.57 -2.47
CA VAL A 293 9.57 -8.79 -2.24
C VAL A 293 10.44 -9.12 -3.45
N THR A 294 9.94 -8.95 -4.66
CA THR A 294 10.72 -9.19 -5.88
C THR A 294 11.88 -8.21 -6.00
N TRP A 295 11.65 -6.94 -5.65
CA TRP A 295 12.73 -5.95 -5.62
C TRP A 295 13.79 -6.29 -4.56
N PHE A 296 13.38 -6.66 -3.34
CA PHE A 296 14.31 -7.07 -2.29
C PHE A 296 15.11 -8.34 -2.64
N ASN A 297 14.52 -9.27 -3.38
CA ASN A 297 15.22 -10.49 -3.79
C ASN A 297 16.12 -10.31 -5.03
N LYS A 298 15.74 -9.47 -5.99
CA LYS A 298 16.45 -9.34 -7.27
C LYS A 298 17.33 -8.11 -7.38
N MET A 299 16.91 -6.99 -6.84
CA MET A 299 17.61 -5.71 -6.99
C MET A 299 18.45 -5.35 -5.77
N TYR A 300 17.86 -5.46 -4.57
CA TYR A 300 18.57 -5.10 -3.33
C TYR A 300 19.96 -5.77 -3.21
N PRO A 301 20.16 -7.07 -3.45
CA PRO A 301 21.49 -7.69 -3.34
C PRO A 301 22.54 -7.05 -4.26
N ARG A 302 22.12 -6.51 -5.40
CA ARG A 302 23.02 -5.81 -6.34
C ARG A 302 23.52 -4.49 -5.77
N THR A 303 22.74 -3.83 -4.92
CA THR A 303 23.07 -2.54 -4.32
C THR A 303 24.07 -2.64 -3.17
N THR A 304 24.43 -3.85 -2.76
CA THR A 304 25.38 -4.12 -1.67
C THR A 304 26.71 -4.71 -2.20
N THR A 305 26.87 -4.84 -3.52
CA THR A 305 28.06 -5.42 -4.15
C THR A 305 29.21 -4.44 -4.27
N GLY A 306 30.43 -4.98 -4.46
CA GLY A 306 31.60 -4.19 -4.80
C GLY A 306 31.47 -3.44 -6.13
N GLU A 307 30.76 -4.00 -7.12
CA GLU A 307 30.46 -3.33 -8.39
C GLU A 307 29.61 -2.08 -8.20
N TRP A 308 28.56 -2.15 -7.36
CA TRP A 308 27.74 -0.99 -7.01
C TRP A 308 28.59 0.14 -6.42
N LYS A 309 29.44 -0.21 -5.45
CA LYS A 309 30.35 0.73 -4.83
C LYS A 309 31.38 1.31 -5.82
N ALA A 310 31.90 0.48 -6.74
CA ALA A 310 32.88 0.93 -7.75
C ALA A 310 32.28 1.95 -8.73
N ARG A 311 30.95 1.95 -8.91
CA ARG A 311 30.23 2.98 -9.69
C ARG A 311 30.01 4.29 -8.91
N GLY A 312 30.51 4.41 -7.70
CA GLY A 312 30.30 5.58 -6.82
C GLY A 312 28.90 5.68 -6.22
N LEU A 313 28.09 4.60 -6.31
CA LEU A 313 26.73 4.58 -5.80
C LEU A 313 26.72 4.27 -4.29
N PRO A 314 25.87 4.96 -3.49
CA PRO A 314 25.81 4.71 -2.06
C PRO A 314 25.14 3.37 -1.75
N PRO A 315 25.55 2.69 -0.68
CA PRO A 315 24.79 1.55 -0.17
C PRO A 315 23.44 2.03 0.38
N PRO A 316 22.46 1.14 0.49
CA PRO A 316 21.21 1.47 1.16
C PRO A 316 21.42 1.78 2.64
N ILE A 317 20.56 2.64 3.19
CA ILE A 317 20.33 2.68 4.63
C ILE A 317 19.26 1.63 4.92
N ASP A 318 19.65 0.54 5.60
CA ASP A 318 18.74 -0.51 6.04
C ASP A 318 18.14 -0.16 7.40
N VAL A 319 16.84 -0.35 7.55
CA VAL A 319 16.13 -0.11 8.82
C VAL A 319 15.18 -1.26 9.09
N ILE A 320 15.18 -1.74 10.32
CA ILE A 320 14.14 -2.63 10.86
C ILE A 320 13.25 -1.80 11.79
N GLN A 321 12.12 -1.37 11.28
CA GLN A 321 11.12 -0.63 12.05
C GLN A 321 10.33 -1.60 12.94
N HIS A 322 10.23 -1.26 14.22
CA HIS A 322 9.50 -2.02 15.25
C HIS A 322 8.17 -1.36 15.61
N PRO A 323 7.23 -2.12 16.21
CA PRO A 323 5.98 -1.54 16.73
C PRO A 323 6.25 -0.41 17.74
N GLY A 324 5.52 0.70 17.61
CA GLY A 324 5.71 1.90 18.43
C GLY A 324 6.68 2.92 17.80
N GLU A 325 7.38 2.56 16.74
CA GLU A 325 8.28 3.45 16.01
C GLU A 325 7.58 4.15 14.84
N ILE A 326 7.93 5.40 14.60
CA ILE A 326 7.55 6.18 13.43
C ILE A 326 8.78 6.37 12.55
N MET A 327 8.73 5.85 11.32
CA MET A 327 9.74 6.12 10.31
C MET A 327 9.48 7.47 9.66
N PHE A 328 10.44 8.39 9.71
CA PHE A 328 10.44 9.64 8.95
C PHE A 328 11.22 9.44 7.65
N VAL A 329 10.55 9.68 6.51
CA VAL A 329 11.14 9.64 5.18
C VAL A 329 11.09 11.04 4.58
N PRO A 330 12.24 11.72 4.45
CA PRO A 330 12.28 13.05 3.84
C PRO A 330 12.00 13.01 2.33
N ASP A 331 11.67 14.18 1.77
CA ASP A 331 11.41 14.35 0.34
C ASP A 331 12.57 13.86 -0.53
N GLY A 332 12.25 13.20 -1.63
CA GLY A 332 13.20 12.79 -2.66
C GLY A 332 14.01 11.53 -2.36
N TRP A 333 13.81 10.89 -1.23
CA TRP A 333 14.45 9.62 -0.90
C TRP A 333 13.81 8.46 -1.64
N TRP A 334 14.60 7.69 -2.38
CA TRP A 334 14.18 6.37 -2.85
C TRP A 334 14.03 5.44 -1.66
N HIS A 335 12.89 4.78 -1.56
CA HIS A 335 12.69 3.81 -0.49
C HIS A 335 11.83 2.63 -0.95
N ALA A 336 12.17 1.46 -0.42
CA ALA A 336 11.40 0.22 -0.54
C ALA A 336 11.04 -0.28 0.84
N VAL A 337 9.84 -0.84 0.99
CA VAL A 337 9.31 -1.31 2.28
C VAL A 337 8.81 -2.74 2.14
N LEU A 338 9.31 -3.64 3.00
CA LEU A 338 8.90 -5.03 3.05
C LEU A 338 8.35 -5.37 4.43
N ASN A 339 7.16 -5.93 4.49
CA ASN A 339 6.60 -6.45 5.71
C ASN A 339 7.28 -7.78 6.07
N LEU A 340 7.82 -7.87 7.27
CA LEU A 340 8.50 -9.07 7.78
C LEU A 340 7.53 -9.99 8.53
N ASP A 341 6.49 -9.41 9.10
CA ASP A 341 5.42 -10.06 9.82
C ASP A 341 4.06 -9.62 9.27
N HIS A 342 2.96 -10.03 9.89
CA HIS A 342 1.69 -9.36 9.74
C HIS A 342 1.82 -7.94 10.30
N THR A 343 1.76 -6.95 9.43
CA THR A 343 1.95 -5.55 9.82
C THR A 343 0.67 -4.75 9.74
N MET A 344 0.60 -3.73 10.57
CA MET A 344 -0.43 -2.70 10.53
C MET A 344 0.18 -1.34 10.87
N ALA A 345 -0.10 -0.35 10.03
CA ALA A 345 0.45 0.99 10.19
C ALA A 345 -0.51 2.06 9.66
N VAL A 346 -0.31 3.29 10.11
CA VAL A 346 -0.83 4.50 9.47
C VAL A 346 0.33 5.30 8.90
N THR A 347 0.15 5.83 7.70
CA THR A 347 1.16 6.65 7.04
C THR A 347 0.53 7.92 6.47
N GLN A 348 1.28 9.01 6.48
CA GLN A 348 0.84 10.28 5.91
C GLN A 348 1.98 11.01 5.23
N ASN A 349 1.71 11.51 4.02
CA ASN A 349 2.57 12.45 3.34
C ASN A 349 2.18 13.88 3.73
N PHE A 350 3.17 14.78 3.84
CA PHE A 350 2.97 16.15 4.27
C PHE A 350 3.98 17.10 3.62
N SER A 351 3.67 18.38 3.66
CA SER A 351 4.53 19.45 3.14
C SER A 351 4.66 20.54 4.17
N THR A 352 5.89 20.95 4.47
CA THR A 352 6.20 22.01 5.45
C THR A 352 6.85 23.22 4.80
N SER A 353 6.94 24.30 5.59
CA SER A 353 7.69 25.50 5.20
C SER A 353 9.17 25.22 4.97
N ALA A 354 9.74 24.30 5.71
CA ALA A 354 11.17 23.96 5.59
C ALA A 354 11.55 23.43 4.19
N ARG A 355 10.57 22.83 3.47
CA ARG A 355 10.77 22.21 2.15
C ARG A 355 9.87 22.80 1.05
N PHE A 356 9.21 23.92 1.32
CA PHE A 356 8.23 24.51 0.43
C PHE A 356 8.75 24.82 -0.98
N ASP A 357 9.98 25.25 -1.11
CA ASP A 357 10.60 25.56 -2.41
C ASP A 357 10.60 24.36 -3.36
N ALA A 358 10.96 23.18 -2.85
CA ALA A 358 10.97 21.93 -3.62
C ALA A 358 9.55 21.46 -3.93
N VAL A 359 8.69 21.43 -2.92
CA VAL A 359 7.27 21.05 -3.08
C VAL A 359 6.56 21.95 -4.08
N TRP A 360 6.76 23.27 -3.99
CA TRP A 360 6.15 24.23 -4.92
C TRP A 360 6.60 23.99 -6.35
N ARG A 361 7.91 23.86 -6.56
CA ARG A 361 8.50 23.64 -7.89
C ARG A 361 7.94 22.40 -8.58
N ILE A 362 7.81 21.29 -7.85
CA ILE A 362 7.28 20.03 -8.37
C ILE A 362 5.76 20.14 -8.57
N THR A 363 5.03 20.66 -7.58
CA THR A 363 3.57 20.72 -7.60
C THR A 363 3.06 21.60 -8.73
N ARG A 364 3.67 22.76 -8.99
CA ARG A 364 3.22 23.64 -10.08
C ARG A 364 3.41 23.04 -11.47
N ARG A 365 4.36 22.10 -11.64
CA ARG A 365 4.56 21.36 -12.89
C ARG A 365 3.59 20.19 -13.01
N ALA A 366 3.45 19.40 -11.95
CA ALA A 366 2.64 18.20 -11.95
C ALA A 366 1.12 18.48 -11.80
N ARG A 367 0.75 19.57 -11.12
CA ARG A 367 -0.63 19.92 -10.78
C ARG A 367 -0.88 21.44 -10.97
N PRO A 368 -0.78 21.98 -12.18
CA PRO A 368 -0.80 23.44 -12.42
C PRO A 368 -2.10 24.13 -11.96
N LYS A 369 -3.27 23.53 -12.19
CA LYS A 369 -4.56 24.07 -11.74
C LYS A 369 -4.65 24.10 -10.21
N MET A 370 -4.19 23.04 -9.54
CA MET A 370 -4.18 22.97 -8.07
C MET A 370 -3.20 23.99 -7.49
N SER A 371 -2.00 24.11 -8.03
CA SER A 371 -0.99 25.04 -7.53
C SER A 371 -1.40 26.51 -7.67
N GLY A 372 -2.13 26.88 -8.73
CA GLY A 372 -2.70 28.22 -8.86
C GLY A 372 -3.66 28.54 -7.70
N LYS A 373 -4.61 27.65 -7.44
CA LYS A 373 -5.54 27.80 -6.31
C LYS A 373 -4.83 27.77 -4.94
N TRP A 374 -3.79 26.97 -4.83
CA TRP A 374 -2.98 26.91 -3.61
C TRP A 374 -2.24 28.23 -3.37
N LEU A 375 -1.62 28.81 -4.39
CA LEU A 375 -0.93 30.11 -4.29
C LEU A 375 -1.89 31.23 -3.89
N GLU A 376 -3.10 31.29 -4.46
CA GLU A 376 -4.14 32.24 -4.06
C GLU A 376 -4.42 32.16 -2.55
N LYS A 377 -4.51 30.94 -1.99
CA LYS A 377 -4.73 30.74 -0.56
C LYS A 377 -3.49 31.08 0.28
N LEU A 378 -2.30 30.69 -0.20
CA LEU A 378 -1.05 31.01 0.51
C LEU A 378 -0.84 32.52 0.62
N ARG A 379 -1.19 33.31 -0.39
CA ARG A 379 -1.12 34.80 -0.30
C ARG A 379 -1.92 35.36 0.86
N LEU A 380 -2.98 34.68 1.29
CA LEU A 380 -3.82 35.11 2.41
C LEU A 380 -3.33 34.64 3.77
N VAL A 381 -2.77 33.41 3.83
CA VAL A 381 -2.48 32.75 5.12
C VAL A 381 -0.98 32.60 5.40
N ARG A 382 -0.16 32.62 4.34
CA ARG A 382 1.31 32.48 4.39
C ARG A 382 1.96 33.34 3.29
N PRO A 383 1.87 34.67 3.39
CA PRO A 383 2.44 35.60 2.39
C PRO A 383 3.94 35.42 2.20
N ASP A 384 4.66 35.00 3.25
CA ASP A 384 6.06 34.63 3.20
C ASP A 384 6.34 33.53 2.18
N LEU A 385 5.55 32.43 2.19
CA LEU A 385 5.69 31.32 1.24
C LEU A 385 5.18 31.72 -0.16
N ALA A 386 4.17 32.55 -0.24
CA ALA A 386 3.71 33.05 -1.53
C ALA A 386 4.81 33.88 -2.22
N ALA A 387 5.58 34.67 -1.49
CA ALA A 387 6.73 35.39 -2.03
C ALA A 387 7.82 34.44 -2.55
N VAL A 388 8.08 33.34 -1.84
CA VAL A 388 9.00 32.28 -2.31
C VAL A 388 8.49 31.66 -3.62
N ALA A 389 7.17 31.41 -3.72
CA ALA A 389 6.56 30.84 -4.93
C ALA A 389 6.65 31.80 -6.12
N ASP A 390 6.39 33.09 -5.91
CA ASP A 390 6.43 34.13 -6.95
C ASP A 390 7.87 34.43 -7.42
N ALA A 391 8.86 34.30 -6.56
CA ALA A 391 10.28 34.47 -6.89
C ALA A 391 10.86 33.36 -7.76
N GLN A 392 10.19 32.20 -7.86
CA GLN A 392 10.69 31.09 -8.68
C GLN A 392 10.39 31.34 -10.18
N PRO A 393 11.40 31.23 -11.10
CA PRO A 393 11.23 31.51 -12.52
C PRO A 393 10.12 30.66 -13.15
N ARG A 394 9.33 31.30 -14.02
CA ARG A 394 8.35 30.61 -14.86
C ARG A 394 9.07 29.99 -16.07
N ARG A 395 8.59 28.85 -16.56
CA ARG A 395 9.22 28.10 -17.67
C ARG A 395 9.42 28.92 -18.98
N SER A 396 8.71 30.07 -19.15
CA SER A 396 8.83 30.96 -20.30
C SER A 396 10.09 31.82 -20.28
N GLU A 397 10.76 31.98 -19.16
CA GLU A 397 11.90 32.91 -19.03
C GLU A 397 13.26 32.21 -19.25
N THR A 398 13.31 30.88 -19.23
CA THR A 398 14.55 30.10 -19.45
C THR A 398 14.75 29.60 -20.87
N SER A 399 13.77 29.76 -21.79
CA SER A 399 13.84 29.29 -23.19
C SER A 399 13.94 30.41 -24.25
N ALA A 400 14.41 31.59 -23.88
CA ALA A 400 14.65 32.70 -24.81
C ALA A 400 15.97 32.54 -25.59
N GLY A 401 16.31 31.34 -26.03
CA GLY A 401 17.57 31.01 -26.71
C GLY A 401 17.47 30.15 -27.96
N GLU A 402 16.28 29.89 -28.53
CA GLU A 402 16.19 29.32 -29.89
C GLU A 402 14.85 29.68 -30.53
N LYS A 403 14.91 30.65 -31.45
CA LYS A 403 13.78 30.97 -32.33
C LYS A 403 13.79 30.05 -33.53
N THR A 404 12.75 29.20 -33.64
CA THR A 404 12.25 28.78 -34.95
C THR A 404 10.80 29.24 -35.09
N SER A 405 10.57 29.93 -36.19
CA SER A 405 9.38 30.60 -36.62
C SER A 405 8.23 29.62 -36.94
N SER A 406 7.03 29.86 -36.41
CA SER A 406 5.78 29.65 -37.17
C SER A 406 4.62 30.40 -36.54
N THR A 407 4.08 31.23 -37.38
CA THR A 407 2.87 32.04 -37.48
C THR A 407 1.73 31.89 -36.50
N SER A 408 1.26 33.08 -36.14
CA SER A 408 0.10 33.53 -35.41
C SER A 408 -1.27 33.03 -35.90
N SER A 409 -2.19 32.82 -34.96
CA SER A 409 -3.55 33.36 -35.09
C SER A 409 -4.17 33.59 -33.71
N SER A 410 -4.62 34.84 -33.56
CA SER A 410 -5.36 35.41 -32.44
C SER A 410 -6.82 34.95 -32.46
N SER A 411 -7.41 34.66 -31.28
CA SER A 411 -8.81 35.01 -31.02
C SER A 411 -9.08 35.12 -29.53
N THR A 412 -9.66 36.25 -29.19
CA THR A 412 -10.28 36.71 -27.95
C THR A 412 -11.56 35.92 -27.63
N GLY A 413 -11.86 35.71 -26.34
CA GLY A 413 -13.19 35.31 -25.88
C GLY A 413 -13.22 34.62 -24.52
N SER A 414 -13.42 35.33 -23.49
CA SER A 414 -14.44 35.39 -22.45
C SER A 414 -15.03 34.05 -21.93
N SER A 415 -14.94 33.92 -20.59
CA SER A 415 -15.87 33.26 -19.66
C SER A 415 -16.42 31.88 -20.05
N ASP A 416 -15.83 30.81 -19.42
CA ASP A 416 -16.53 29.58 -19.08
C ASP A 416 -15.58 28.67 -18.29
N THR A 417 -15.38 28.94 -17.01
CA THR A 417 -14.38 28.25 -16.21
C THR A 417 -14.93 27.39 -15.04
N GLU A 418 -16.23 27.44 -14.79
CA GLU A 418 -16.79 26.68 -13.64
C GLU A 418 -17.39 25.31 -14.01
N GLU A 419 -17.82 25.09 -15.26
CA GLU A 419 -18.44 23.79 -15.66
C GLU A 419 -17.40 22.72 -16.03
N GLU A 420 -16.25 23.04 -16.61
CA GLU A 420 -15.21 22.05 -16.95
C GLU A 420 -14.46 21.51 -15.72
N GLU A 421 -14.32 22.31 -14.66
CA GLU A 421 -13.70 21.86 -13.41
C GLU A 421 -14.58 20.83 -12.68
N ASN A 422 -15.91 20.98 -12.82
CA ASN A 422 -16.87 20.01 -12.30
C ASN A 422 -16.87 18.69 -13.08
N GLU A 423 -16.58 18.68 -14.36
CA GLU A 423 -16.65 17.46 -15.17
C GLU A 423 -15.43 16.54 -14.97
N THR A 424 -14.22 17.11 -14.83
CA THR A 424 -13.01 16.31 -14.56
C THR A 424 -13.01 15.81 -13.10
N THR A 425 -13.36 16.67 -12.16
CA THR A 425 -13.49 16.29 -10.73
C THR A 425 -14.70 15.40 -10.53
N LYS A 426 -15.78 15.56 -11.31
CA LYS A 426 -16.96 14.69 -11.33
C LYS A 426 -16.63 13.34 -11.95
N LYS A 427 -15.83 13.28 -13.02
CA LYS A 427 -15.36 12.00 -13.61
C LYS A 427 -14.39 11.27 -12.68
N GLU A 428 -13.47 11.96 -12.01
CA GLU A 428 -12.62 11.35 -10.98
C GLU A 428 -13.47 10.90 -9.77
N ARG A 429 -14.46 11.67 -9.36
CA ARG A 429 -15.37 11.32 -8.26
C ARG A 429 -16.39 10.24 -8.66
N GLU A 430 -16.90 10.24 -9.89
CA GLU A 430 -17.74 9.18 -10.43
C GLU A 430 -16.94 7.91 -10.70
N MET A 431 -15.67 8.01 -11.10
CA MET A 431 -14.73 6.90 -11.15
C MET A 431 -14.51 6.29 -9.74
N PHE A 432 -14.42 7.14 -8.70
CA PHE A 432 -14.38 6.69 -7.30
C PHE A 432 -15.74 6.22 -6.76
N GLN A 433 -16.87 6.76 -7.23
CA GLN A 433 -18.23 6.39 -6.77
C GLN A 433 -18.82 5.21 -7.52
N ARG A 434 -18.53 5.00 -8.81
CA ARG A 434 -18.96 3.80 -9.59
C ARG A 434 -18.36 2.50 -9.05
N ALA A 435 -17.23 2.58 -8.36
CA ALA A 435 -16.68 1.45 -7.61
C ALA A 435 -17.48 1.07 -6.35
N GLY A 436 -18.46 1.90 -5.93
CA GLY A 436 -19.27 1.72 -4.71
C GLY A 436 -20.73 1.30 -4.91
N ALA A 437 -21.24 1.34 -6.14
CA ALA A 437 -22.67 1.09 -6.40
C ALA A 437 -22.85 0.12 -7.56
N SER A 438 -22.82 -1.19 -7.33
CA SER A 438 -23.50 -2.17 -8.16
C SER A 438 -24.13 -3.26 -7.29
N GLY A 439 -25.36 -3.01 -6.87
CA GLY A 439 -26.33 -4.02 -6.54
C GLY A 439 -27.32 -4.09 -7.71
N ASN A 440 -27.43 -5.29 -8.29
CA ASN A 440 -28.48 -5.76 -9.19
C ASN A 440 -28.94 -4.88 -10.37
N VAL A 441 -28.46 -5.19 -11.57
CA VAL A 441 -29.30 -5.31 -12.77
C VAL A 441 -28.62 -6.31 -13.73
N SER A 442 -29.43 -7.18 -14.32
CA SER A 442 -29.12 -8.25 -15.28
C SER A 442 -28.67 -7.70 -16.66
N PRO A 443 -27.91 -8.45 -17.46
CA PRO A 443 -27.24 -7.91 -18.64
C PRO A 443 -28.13 -7.87 -19.85
N ASP A 444 -28.18 -6.75 -20.52
CA ASP A 444 -28.57 -6.70 -21.93
C ASP A 444 -27.38 -6.27 -22.81
N LYS A 445 -27.29 -6.93 -23.96
CA LYS A 445 -26.13 -6.89 -24.86
C LYS A 445 -26.22 -5.68 -25.78
N THR A 446 -25.22 -4.82 -25.78
CA THR A 446 -24.85 -4.09 -27.01
C THR A 446 -23.34 -3.84 -27.04
N LYS A 447 -22.73 -4.29 -28.12
CA LYS A 447 -21.33 -4.10 -28.50
C LYS A 447 -21.04 -2.60 -28.65
N ARG A 448 -20.12 -2.08 -27.87
CA ARG A 448 -19.41 -0.81 -28.14
C ARG A 448 -17.92 -1.07 -28.38
N SER A 449 -17.38 -0.33 -29.36
CA SER A 449 -16.10 -0.54 -29.99
C SER A 449 -14.89 -0.33 -29.07
N ARG A 450 -13.97 -1.28 -29.10
CA ARG A 450 -12.69 -1.34 -28.37
C ARG A 450 -11.70 -0.19 -28.62
N ALA A 451 -11.92 0.62 -29.65
CA ALA A 451 -10.95 1.65 -30.06
C ALA A 451 -10.96 2.96 -29.23
N GLY A 452 -12.00 3.19 -28.41
CA GLY A 452 -12.07 4.36 -27.52
C GLY A 452 -11.40 4.16 -26.16
N ASP A 453 -11.42 2.93 -25.69
CA ASP A 453 -10.93 2.60 -24.32
C ASP A 453 -9.40 2.48 -24.27
N ASP A 454 -8.78 2.02 -25.37
CA ASP A 454 -7.31 1.94 -25.49
C ASP A 454 -6.64 3.33 -25.47
N LYS A 455 -7.29 4.33 -26.05
CA LYS A 455 -6.77 5.71 -26.07
C LYS A 455 -6.83 6.43 -24.73
N ILE A 456 -7.79 6.06 -23.89
CA ILE A 456 -7.94 6.60 -22.52
C ILE A 456 -6.94 5.92 -21.59
N ALA A 457 -6.68 4.64 -21.75
CA ALA A 457 -5.67 3.89 -21.01
C ALA A 457 -4.25 4.39 -21.33
N GLU A 458 -3.95 4.70 -22.58
CA GLU A 458 -2.68 5.26 -23.03
C GLU A 458 -2.46 6.67 -22.48
N LEU A 459 -3.47 7.54 -22.52
CA LEU A 459 -3.41 8.88 -21.92
C LEU A 459 -3.28 8.88 -20.39
N ALA A 460 -3.81 7.86 -19.73
CA ALA A 460 -3.62 7.69 -18.28
C ALA A 460 -2.20 7.22 -17.94
N LYS A 461 -1.62 6.33 -18.75
CA LYS A 461 -0.22 5.90 -18.66
C LYS A 461 0.75 7.05 -18.91
N GLU A 462 0.53 7.84 -19.97
CA GLU A 462 1.34 9.03 -20.27
C GLU A 462 1.29 10.06 -19.15
N LYS A 463 0.13 10.28 -18.52
CA LYS A 463 -0.01 11.23 -17.41
C LYS A 463 0.65 10.75 -16.12
N ILE A 464 0.62 9.44 -15.86
CA ILE A 464 1.35 8.81 -14.74
C ILE A 464 2.85 8.88 -15.02
N GLN A 465 3.26 8.63 -16.25
CA GLN A 465 4.66 8.71 -16.66
C GLN A 465 5.17 10.15 -16.58
N ALA A 466 4.41 11.14 -17.09
CA ALA A 466 4.78 12.55 -16.99
C ALA A 466 4.85 13.08 -15.55
N ALA A 467 4.03 12.54 -14.63
CA ALA A 467 4.12 12.86 -13.21
C ALA A 467 5.37 12.24 -12.56
N ASN A 468 5.76 11.03 -13.00
CA ASN A 468 6.98 10.38 -12.54
C ASN A 468 8.22 11.05 -13.13
N ASP A 469 8.20 11.42 -14.41
CA ASP A 469 9.31 12.10 -15.09
C ASP A 469 9.55 13.52 -14.55
N ALA A 470 8.49 14.21 -14.08
CA ALA A 470 8.61 15.49 -13.38
C ALA A 470 9.26 15.38 -11.98
N MET A 471 9.41 14.16 -11.45
CA MET A 471 10.08 13.87 -10.17
C MET A 471 11.58 13.56 -10.36
N GLU A 472 12.04 13.40 -11.60
CA GLU A 472 13.43 13.01 -11.92
C GLU A 472 14.36 14.22 -12.19
N ILE A 473 13.85 15.44 -12.11
CA ILE A 473 14.61 16.70 -12.19
C ILE A 473 14.56 17.36 -10.80
#